data_f603889446853b3daed2017bc5bb971e
#
_entry.id   f603889446853b3daed2017bc5bb971e
#
_cell.length_a   1.000
_cell.length_b   1.000
_cell.length_c   1.000
_cell.angle_alpha   90.00
_cell.angle_beta   90.00
_cell.angle_gamma   90.00
#
_symmetry.space_group_name_H-M   'P 1'
#
loop_
_entity.id
_entity.type
_entity.pdbx_description
1 polymer ?
#
loop_
_entity_poly.entity_id
_entity_poly.type
_entity_poly.pdbx_seq_one_letter_code
_entity_poly.pdbx_strand_id
1 'polypeptide(L)'
;MSLSAAADERGVARLERIARHYADMGNYSAEFVLTVDGQQQKGELIVAGKNSYMKVAGSEIFVDGAVRYEVRSSAKEIILDRADIYEKELLNPANGFSGVTTDYDIVECEMDGSVALRLTPKKSGETIYIIVAPDGESIAKVRYNSGENRAELRMVRCQKGGKALPTFSKDRYKGFELIDFR
;
A
#
# COMPACT_ATOMS: atom_id res chain seq x y z
N MET A 1 20.21 -2.83 -29.04
CA MET A 1 20.48 -3.74 -27.90
C MET A 1 19.62 -3.25 -26.74
N SER A 2 18.56 -3.99 -26.44
CA SER A 2 17.67 -3.67 -25.31
C SER A 2 18.39 -4.15 -24.06
N LEU A 3 18.89 -3.23 -23.25
CA LEU A 3 19.32 -3.53 -21.88
C LEU A 3 18.06 -3.90 -21.10
N SER A 4 17.79 -5.21 -21.00
CA SER A 4 16.88 -5.73 -20.00
C SER A 4 17.44 -5.28 -18.64
N ALA A 5 16.75 -4.38 -17.97
CA ALA A 5 17.12 -3.97 -16.64
C ALA A 5 16.86 -5.17 -15.72
N ALA A 6 17.88 -6.02 -15.57
CA ALA A 6 17.87 -7.02 -14.51
C ALA A 6 17.67 -6.30 -13.17
N ALA A 7 16.94 -6.94 -12.25
CA ALA A 7 16.76 -6.45 -10.91
C ALA A 7 18.14 -6.07 -10.33
N ASP A 8 18.27 -4.82 -9.91
CA ASP A 8 19.51 -4.34 -9.30
C ASP A 8 19.57 -4.90 -7.87
N GLU A 9 20.66 -5.58 -7.51
CA GLU A 9 20.86 -6.13 -6.16
C GLU A 9 20.66 -5.05 -5.09
N ARG A 10 21.05 -3.79 -5.38
CA ARG A 10 20.84 -2.65 -4.49
C ARG A 10 19.36 -2.32 -4.31
N GLY A 11 18.60 -2.35 -5.39
CA GLY A 11 17.16 -2.10 -5.35
C GLY A 11 16.43 -3.15 -4.52
N VAL A 12 16.75 -4.42 -4.71
CA VAL A 12 16.17 -5.52 -3.91
C VAL A 12 16.57 -5.40 -2.44
N ALA A 13 17.84 -5.18 -2.14
CA ALA A 13 18.33 -5.01 -0.76
C ALA A 13 17.67 -3.79 -0.05
N ARG A 14 17.42 -2.72 -0.79
CA ARG A 14 16.70 -1.55 -0.27
C ARG A 14 15.24 -1.89 0.04
N LEU A 15 14.55 -2.58 -0.86
CA LEU A 15 13.17 -3.00 -0.63
C LEU A 15 13.04 -3.91 0.58
N GLU A 16 13.95 -4.87 0.73
CA GLU A 16 14.02 -5.75 1.91
C GLU A 16 14.25 -4.99 3.21
N ARG A 17 15.08 -3.94 3.18
CA ARG A 17 15.32 -3.07 4.36
C ARG A 17 14.05 -2.32 4.74
N ILE A 18 13.34 -1.74 3.77
CA ILE A 18 12.06 -1.08 4.01
C ILE A 18 11.05 -2.08 4.59
N ALA A 19 10.93 -3.26 4.00
CA ALA A 19 10.02 -4.30 4.48
C ALA A 19 10.33 -4.69 5.93
N ARG A 20 11.60 -4.86 6.26
CA ARG A 20 12.05 -5.18 7.62
C ARG A 20 11.74 -4.06 8.61
N HIS A 21 11.97 -2.80 8.23
CA HIS A 21 11.64 -1.65 9.06
C HIS A 21 10.16 -1.65 9.49
N TYR A 22 9.23 -1.88 8.56
CA TYR A 22 7.82 -1.94 8.88
C TYR A 22 7.43 -3.22 9.66
N ALA A 23 8.04 -4.37 9.33
CA ALA A 23 7.83 -5.61 10.08
C ALA A 23 8.27 -5.49 11.54
N ASP A 24 9.39 -4.82 11.80
CA ASP A 24 9.95 -4.59 13.14
C ASP A 24 9.09 -3.61 13.96
N MET A 25 8.32 -2.77 13.32
CA MET A 25 7.32 -1.97 14.02
C MET A 25 6.18 -2.83 14.58
N GLY A 26 5.82 -3.92 13.92
CA GLY A 26 4.76 -4.85 14.28
C GLY A 26 3.37 -4.20 14.20
N ASN A 27 3.10 -3.27 15.13
CA ASN A 27 1.91 -2.45 15.13
C ASN A 27 2.31 -1.00 14.85
N TYR A 28 1.64 -0.37 13.87
CA TYR A 28 1.89 1.04 13.54
C TYR A 28 0.64 1.71 13.00
N SER A 29 0.64 3.03 13.04
CA SER A 29 -0.37 3.85 12.37
C SER A 29 0.31 4.86 11.45
N ALA A 30 -0.34 5.13 10.32
CA ALA A 30 0.13 6.10 9.35
C ALA A 30 -0.98 7.03 8.91
N GLU A 31 -0.64 8.28 8.65
CA GLU A 31 -1.47 9.27 7.99
C GLU A 31 -0.84 9.60 6.65
N PHE A 32 -1.65 9.68 5.61
CA PHE A 32 -1.18 9.95 4.27
C PHE A 32 -2.13 10.86 3.49
N VAL A 33 -1.65 11.41 2.39
CA VAL A 33 -2.44 12.09 1.39
C VAL A 33 -2.37 11.29 0.10
N LEU A 34 -3.52 10.87 -0.40
CA LEU A 34 -3.68 10.27 -1.71
C LEU A 34 -4.06 11.37 -2.71
N THR A 35 -3.30 11.50 -3.78
CA THR A 35 -3.60 12.38 -4.91
C THR A 35 -3.92 11.52 -6.12
N VAL A 36 -5.11 11.68 -6.67
CA VAL A 36 -5.54 11.02 -7.92
C VAL A 36 -6.04 12.10 -8.85
N ASP A 37 -5.44 12.21 -10.03
CA ASP A 37 -5.80 13.21 -11.06
C ASP A 37 -5.87 14.64 -10.50
N GLY A 38 -4.91 14.98 -9.62
CA GLY A 38 -4.80 16.29 -8.98
C GLY A 38 -5.71 16.51 -7.77
N GLN A 39 -6.64 15.62 -7.48
CA GLN A 39 -7.51 15.70 -6.31
C GLN A 39 -6.85 15.03 -5.11
N GLN A 40 -6.76 15.76 -4.00
CA GLN A 40 -6.12 15.29 -2.78
C GLN A 40 -7.16 14.84 -1.75
N GLN A 41 -6.89 13.69 -1.13
CA GLN A 41 -7.69 13.12 -0.07
C GLN A 41 -6.80 12.62 1.06
N LYS A 42 -7.17 12.95 2.29
CA LYS A 42 -6.47 12.45 3.47
C LYS A 42 -6.91 11.02 3.75
N GLY A 43 -5.95 10.19 4.14
CA GLY A 43 -6.19 8.83 4.55
C GLY A 43 -5.45 8.47 5.82
N GLU A 44 -5.88 7.38 6.42
CA GLU A 44 -5.20 6.75 7.56
C GLU A 44 -5.08 5.24 7.33
N LEU A 45 -4.01 4.67 7.86
CA LEU A 45 -3.73 3.24 7.86
C LEU A 45 -3.34 2.84 9.29
N ILE A 46 -3.91 1.76 9.78
CA ILE A 46 -3.54 1.14 11.05
C ILE A 46 -3.23 -0.33 10.77
N VAL A 47 -2.07 -0.78 11.19
CA VAL A 47 -1.59 -2.15 11.01
C VAL A 47 -1.33 -2.78 12.37
N ALA A 48 -1.78 -4.01 12.53
CA ALA A 48 -1.54 -4.84 13.71
C ALA A 48 -1.24 -6.27 13.26
N GLY A 49 0.03 -6.59 13.08
CA GLY A 49 0.47 -7.86 12.50
C GLY A 49 -0.06 -8.02 11.07
N LYS A 50 -0.86 -9.06 10.85
CA LYS A 50 -1.51 -9.33 9.54
C LYS A 50 -2.85 -8.61 9.35
N ASN A 51 -3.35 -7.97 10.39
CA ASN A 51 -4.63 -7.26 10.34
C ASN A 51 -4.38 -5.78 10.06
N SER A 52 -5.30 -5.16 9.33
CA SER A 52 -5.20 -3.75 9.02
C SER A 52 -6.54 -3.07 8.87
N TYR A 53 -6.52 -1.77 9.05
CA TYR A 53 -7.63 -0.88 8.73
C TYR A 53 -7.11 0.30 7.92
N MET A 54 -7.79 0.62 6.85
CA MET A 54 -7.49 1.80 6.04
C MET A 54 -8.76 2.59 5.78
N LYS A 55 -8.65 3.90 5.88
CA LYS A 55 -9.73 4.83 5.52
C LYS A 55 -9.19 5.86 4.54
N VAL A 56 -9.80 5.96 3.38
CA VAL A 56 -9.46 6.95 2.35
C VAL A 56 -10.60 7.09 1.34
N ALA A 57 -10.80 8.27 0.81
CA ALA A 57 -11.72 8.52 -0.31
C ALA A 57 -13.17 8.06 -0.06
N GLY A 58 -13.66 8.14 1.19
CA GLY A 58 -14.99 7.69 1.55
C GLY A 58 -15.16 6.17 1.65
N SER A 59 -14.06 5.43 1.52
CA SER A 59 -14.02 3.98 1.74
C SER A 59 -13.31 3.64 3.04
N GLU A 60 -13.76 2.57 3.69
CA GLU A 60 -13.11 1.94 4.84
C GLU A 60 -12.77 0.49 4.46
N ILE A 61 -11.52 0.08 4.66
CA ILE A 61 -11.06 -1.26 4.34
C ILE A 61 -10.58 -1.91 5.64
N PHE A 62 -11.13 -3.08 5.94
CA PHE A 62 -10.76 -3.89 7.10
C PHE A 62 -10.17 -5.20 6.58
N VAL A 63 -8.99 -5.56 7.06
CA VAL A 63 -8.41 -6.89 6.86
C VAL A 63 -8.33 -7.57 8.22
N ASP A 64 -9.00 -8.71 8.33
CA ASP A 64 -9.04 -9.55 9.53
C ASP A 64 -8.73 -10.99 9.14
N GLY A 65 -7.49 -11.40 9.40
CA GLY A 65 -6.99 -12.68 8.96
C GLY A 65 -7.09 -12.87 7.45
N ALA A 66 -7.88 -13.86 7.02
CA ALA A 66 -8.06 -14.20 5.62
C ALA A 66 -9.18 -13.42 4.92
N VAL A 67 -9.83 -12.50 5.61
CA VAL A 67 -11.03 -11.80 5.12
C VAL A 67 -10.76 -10.32 4.98
N ARG A 68 -11.24 -9.75 3.87
CA ARG A 68 -11.21 -8.32 3.58
C ARG A 68 -12.63 -7.78 3.41
N TYR A 69 -12.94 -6.73 4.13
CA TYR A 69 -14.19 -5.97 3.98
C TYR A 69 -13.84 -4.59 3.42
N GLU A 70 -14.48 -4.19 2.34
CA GLU A 70 -14.41 -2.83 1.81
C GLU A 70 -15.80 -2.19 1.90
N VAL A 71 -15.90 -1.16 2.72
CA VAL A 71 -17.13 -0.39 2.90
C VAL A 71 -17.06 0.85 2.03
N ARG A 72 -17.95 0.97 1.07
CA ARG A 72 -18.10 2.13 0.16
C ARG A 72 -19.31 2.95 0.59
N SER A 73 -19.05 4.02 1.32
CA SER A 73 -20.14 4.84 1.91
C SER A 73 -21.03 5.49 0.86
N SER A 74 -20.47 5.95 -0.26
CA SER A 74 -21.23 6.60 -1.34
C SER A 74 -22.20 5.66 -2.05
N ALA A 75 -21.80 4.40 -2.24
CA ALA A 75 -22.60 3.36 -2.88
C ALA A 75 -23.49 2.61 -1.87
N LYS A 76 -23.25 2.75 -0.57
CA LYS A 76 -23.84 1.94 0.51
C LYS A 76 -23.62 0.45 0.29
N GLU A 77 -22.43 0.08 -0.07
CA GLU A 77 -22.01 -1.29 -0.35
C GLU A 77 -20.94 -1.75 0.65
N ILE A 78 -20.97 -3.03 0.98
CA ILE A 78 -19.91 -3.74 1.70
C ILE A 78 -19.46 -4.88 0.78
N ILE A 79 -18.22 -4.82 0.32
CA ILE A 79 -17.61 -5.88 -0.46
C ILE A 79 -16.84 -6.77 0.48
N LEU A 80 -17.18 -8.06 0.46
CA LEU A 80 -16.52 -9.10 1.22
C LEU A 80 -15.70 -9.96 0.27
N ASP A 81 -14.40 -10.08 0.54
CA ASP A 81 -13.48 -10.79 -0.33
C ASP A 81 -12.40 -11.50 0.50
N ARG A 82 -11.57 -12.29 -0.17
CA ARG A 82 -10.40 -12.91 0.42
C ARG A 82 -9.26 -11.91 0.53
N ALA A 83 -8.60 -11.87 1.67
CA ALA A 83 -7.50 -10.94 1.91
C ALA A 83 -6.24 -11.28 1.08
N ASP A 84 -6.00 -12.56 0.77
CA ASP A 84 -4.83 -13.04 0.02
C ASP A 84 -4.73 -12.48 -1.41
N ILE A 85 -5.86 -12.11 -2.02
CA ILE A 85 -5.89 -11.46 -3.34
C ILE A 85 -5.18 -10.10 -3.29
N TYR A 86 -5.18 -9.44 -2.13
CA TYR A 86 -4.63 -8.09 -1.89
C TYR A 86 -3.32 -8.11 -1.09
N GLU A 87 -2.74 -9.28 -0.82
CA GLU A 87 -1.47 -9.38 -0.07
C GLU A 87 -0.29 -8.66 -0.74
N LYS A 88 -0.39 -8.43 -2.05
CA LYS A 88 0.62 -7.73 -2.84
C LYS A 88 0.44 -6.22 -2.88
N GLU A 89 -0.55 -5.67 -2.19
CA GLU A 89 -0.76 -4.23 -2.13
C GLU A 89 0.39 -3.55 -1.38
N LEU A 90 1.04 -2.61 -2.07
CA LEU A 90 2.16 -1.82 -1.53
C LEU A 90 1.76 -0.91 -0.36
N LEU A 91 0.47 -0.82 -0.03
CA LEU A 91 -0.04 -0.03 1.09
C LEU A 91 0.20 -0.70 2.45
N ASN A 92 0.52 -2.00 2.48
CA ASN A 92 0.92 -2.68 3.70
C ASN A 92 2.32 -3.31 3.55
N PRO A 93 3.39 -2.54 3.72
CA PRO A 93 4.76 -3.05 3.63
C PRO A 93 5.09 -4.08 4.72
N ALA A 94 4.29 -4.19 5.80
CA ALA A 94 4.46 -5.22 6.82
C ALA A 94 4.26 -6.64 6.28
N ASN A 95 3.61 -6.80 5.14
CA ASN A 95 3.54 -8.09 4.42
C ASN A 95 4.86 -8.44 3.70
N GLY A 96 5.93 -7.66 3.91
CA GLY A 96 7.28 -7.94 3.42
C GLY A 96 7.42 -7.80 1.90
N PHE A 97 6.49 -7.11 1.23
CA PHE A 97 6.42 -7.03 -0.23
C PHE A 97 6.49 -8.43 -0.89
N SER A 98 5.85 -9.41 -0.25
CA SER A 98 5.81 -10.79 -0.70
C SER A 98 5.36 -10.87 -2.16
N GLY A 99 6.16 -11.55 -3.00
CA GLY A 99 5.89 -11.69 -4.43
C GLY A 99 6.28 -10.48 -5.29
N VAL A 100 6.61 -9.32 -4.72
CA VAL A 100 7.00 -8.13 -5.52
C VAL A 100 8.27 -8.42 -6.33
N THR A 101 9.27 -9.04 -5.73
CA THR A 101 10.51 -9.43 -6.42
C THR A 101 10.27 -10.48 -7.52
N THR A 102 9.21 -11.27 -7.41
CA THR A 102 8.81 -12.23 -8.44
C THR A 102 8.14 -11.55 -9.63
N ASP A 103 7.29 -10.57 -9.38
CA ASP A 103 6.41 -9.96 -10.38
C ASP A 103 7.02 -8.69 -11.01
N TYR A 104 8.01 -8.07 -10.36
CA TYR A 104 8.64 -6.80 -10.78
C TYR A 104 10.16 -6.91 -10.87
N ASP A 105 10.74 -6.19 -11.82
CA ASP A 105 12.14 -5.82 -11.82
C ASP A 105 12.31 -4.54 -10.98
N ILE A 106 13.24 -4.57 -10.02
CA ILE A 106 13.43 -3.52 -9.04
C ILE A 106 14.79 -2.87 -9.28
N VAL A 107 14.79 -1.55 -9.49
CA VAL A 107 16.00 -0.78 -9.71
C VAL A 107 16.03 0.41 -8.76
N GLU A 108 17.15 0.58 -8.04
CA GLU A 108 17.39 1.80 -7.28
C GLU A 108 17.72 2.94 -8.24
N CYS A 109 17.09 4.08 -8.07
CA CYS A 109 17.29 5.27 -8.90
C CYS A 109 17.15 6.53 -8.03
N GLU A 110 17.29 7.69 -8.65
CA GLU A 110 17.01 8.98 -8.03
C GLU A 110 15.73 9.56 -8.59
N MET A 111 14.87 10.12 -7.73
CA MET A 111 13.67 10.84 -8.13
C MET A 111 13.43 12.01 -7.18
N ASP A 112 13.23 13.19 -7.74
CA ASP A 112 13.00 14.44 -6.98
C ASP A 112 14.12 14.72 -5.92
N GLY A 113 15.37 14.36 -6.23
CA GLY A 113 16.51 14.51 -5.31
C GLY A 113 16.54 13.51 -4.15
N SER A 114 15.75 12.46 -4.23
CA SER A 114 15.67 11.39 -3.22
C SER A 114 15.97 10.03 -3.83
N VAL A 115 16.43 9.10 -3.00
CA VAL A 115 16.53 7.70 -3.37
C VAL A 115 15.13 7.15 -3.65
N ALA A 116 14.99 6.46 -4.75
CA ALA A 116 13.74 5.82 -5.13
C ALA A 116 13.97 4.39 -5.63
N LEU A 117 12.95 3.57 -5.53
CA LEU A 117 12.89 2.25 -6.16
C LEU A 117 11.89 2.33 -7.31
N ARG A 118 12.35 2.02 -8.51
CA ARG A 118 11.49 1.81 -9.67
C ARG A 118 11.15 0.33 -9.78
N LEU A 119 9.88 0.02 -9.70
CA LEU A 119 9.33 -1.33 -9.86
C LEU A 119 8.67 -1.41 -11.23
N THR A 120 9.29 -2.13 -12.15
CA THR A 120 8.78 -2.35 -13.50
C THR A 120 8.17 -3.74 -13.57
N PRO A 121 6.88 -3.89 -13.94
CA PRO A 121 6.26 -5.21 -13.98
C PRO A 121 6.90 -6.07 -15.07
N LYS A 122 7.19 -7.34 -14.77
CA LYS A 122 7.73 -8.33 -15.71
C LYS A 122 6.70 -8.77 -16.76
N LYS A 123 5.42 -8.55 -16.46
CA LYS A 123 4.29 -8.72 -17.37
C LYS A 123 3.62 -7.35 -17.55
N SER A 124 2.46 -7.34 -18.18
CA SER A 124 1.66 -6.10 -18.29
C SER A 124 1.30 -5.57 -16.90
N GLY A 125 1.35 -4.27 -16.73
CA GLY A 125 1.01 -3.60 -15.47
C GLY A 125 1.62 -2.22 -15.36
N GLU A 126 1.44 -1.61 -14.21
CA GLU A 126 1.88 -0.25 -13.93
C GLU A 126 3.29 -0.22 -13.36
N THR A 127 4.08 0.75 -13.79
CA THR A 127 5.35 1.07 -13.14
C THR A 127 5.06 1.81 -11.85
N ILE A 128 5.69 1.35 -10.77
CA ILE A 128 5.52 1.91 -9.43
C ILE A 128 6.86 2.49 -8.99
N TYR A 129 6.80 3.64 -8.34
CA TYR A 129 7.96 4.27 -7.72
C TYR A 129 7.74 4.38 -6.21
N ILE A 130 8.67 3.84 -5.43
CA ILE A 130 8.73 4.02 -3.98
C ILE A 130 9.83 5.03 -3.70
N ILE A 131 9.47 6.23 -3.30
CA ILE A 131 10.41 7.27 -2.90
C ILE A 131 10.71 7.07 -1.42
N VAL A 132 11.99 6.89 -1.12
CA VAL A 132 12.48 6.59 0.23
C VAL A 132 12.66 7.88 1.02
N ALA A 133 12.31 7.87 2.28
CA ALA A 133 12.54 8.99 3.18
C ALA A 133 14.04 9.17 3.48
N PRO A 134 14.47 10.32 4.03
CA PRO A 134 15.88 10.58 4.34
C PRO A 134 16.52 9.59 5.32
N ASP A 135 15.75 8.88 6.12
CA ASP A 135 16.23 7.82 7.01
C ASP A 135 16.72 6.56 6.27
N GLY A 136 16.39 6.44 4.98
CA GLY A 136 16.79 5.32 4.13
C GLY A 136 15.97 4.02 4.30
N GLU A 137 14.96 4.04 5.15
CA GLU A 137 14.18 2.86 5.57
C GLU A 137 12.66 3.08 5.51
N SER A 138 12.20 4.33 5.67
CA SER A 138 10.78 4.67 5.59
C SER A 138 10.36 5.05 4.18
N ILE A 139 9.09 4.85 3.86
CA ILE A 139 8.47 5.30 2.62
C ILE A 139 8.02 6.75 2.78
N ALA A 140 8.52 7.64 1.93
CA ALA A 140 8.04 9.02 1.85
C ALA A 140 6.83 9.13 0.91
N LYS A 141 6.91 8.48 -0.27
CA LYS A 141 5.84 8.51 -1.28
C LYS A 141 5.80 7.21 -2.07
N VAL A 142 4.63 6.90 -2.59
CA VAL A 142 4.44 5.87 -3.63
C VAL A 142 3.73 6.52 -4.82
N ARG A 143 4.29 6.36 -6.02
CA ARG A 143 3.69 6.84 -7.26
C ARG A 143 3.34 5.68 -8.17
N TYR A 144 2.15 5.74 -8.72
CA TYR A 144 1.63 4.82 -9.72
C TYR A 144 1.49 5.58 -11.04
N ASN A 145 2.12 5.06 -12.09
CA ASN A 145 2.00 5.62 -13.43
C ASN A 145 1.35 4.57 -14.34
N SER A 146 0.10 4.80 -14.71
CA SER A 146 -0.65 3.99 -15.67
C SER A 146 -1.13 4.88 -16.80
N GLY A 147 -0.35 4.94 -17.90
CA GLY A 147 -0.69 5.78 -19.04
C GLY A 147 -0.86 7.25 -18.65
N GLU A 148 -2.07 7.78 -18.82
CA GLU A 148 -2.41 9.17 -18.45
C GLU A 148 -2.78 9.33 -16.97
N ASN A 149 -3.14 8.24 -16.29
CA ASN A 149 -3.55 8.26 -14.88
C ASN A 149 -2.33 8.30 -13.97
N ARG A 150 -2.35 9.23 -13.04
CA ARG A 150 -1.31 9.38 -12.02
C ARG A 150 -1.94 9.34 -10.64
N ALA A 151 -1.47 8.43 -9.81
CA ALA A 151 -1.81 8.41 -8.40
C ALA A 151 -0.52 8.53 -7.57
N GLU A 152 -0.53 9.38 -6.56
CA GLU A 152 0.55 9.54 -5.60
C GLU A 152 -0.01 9.41 -4.19
N LEU A 153 0.59 8.53 -3.41
CA LEU A 153 0.39 8.45 -1.98
C LEU A 153 1.61 9.08 -1.29
N ARG A 154 1.40 10.13 -0.50
CA ARG A 154 2.44 10.79 0.28
C ARG A 154 2.21 10.53 1.77
N MET A 155 3.20 9.94 2.41
CA MET A 155 3.18 9.73 3.86
C MET A 155 3.34 11.06 4.58
N VAL A 156 2.44 11.34 5.52
CA VAL A 156 2.48 12.54 6.37
C VAL A 156 3.11 12.21 7.71
N ARG A 157 2.71 11.08 8.28
CA ARG A 157 3.20 10.58 9.57
C ARG A 157 3.11 9.07 9.59
N CYS A 158 4.12 8.44 10.14
CA CYS A 158 4.09 7.02 10.50
C CYS A 158 4.71 6.86 11.90
N GLN A 159 4.05 6.09 12.75
CA GLN A 159 4.54 5.89 14.12
C GLN A 159 4.25 4.47 14.60
N LYS A 160 5.21 3.89 15.31
CA LYS A 160 5.05 2.60 15.98
C LYS A 160 3.97 2.70 17.06
N GLY A 161 3.13 1.68 17.17
CA GLY A 161 1.96 1.69 18.05
C GLY A 161 0.88 2.69 17.57
N GLY A 162 0.25 3.36 18.48
CA GLY A 162 -0.71 4.43 18.20
C GLY A 162 -2.16 3.99 18.37
N LYS A 163 -2.97 4.12 17.33
CA LYS A 163 -4.42 3.89 17.42
C LYS A 163 -4.76 2.40 17.55
N ALA A 164 -5.82 2.10 18.31
CA ALA A 164 -6.40 0.77 18.32
C ALA A 164 -6.93 0.41 16.94
N LEU A 165 -6.73 -0.86 16.53
CA LEU A 165 -7.22 -1.36 15.25
C LEU A 165 -8.75 -1.45 15.27
N PRO A 166 -9.47 -0.73 14.41
CA PRO A 166 -10.91 -0.89 14.28
C PRO A 166 -11.26 -2.27 13.72
N THR A 167 -12.30 -2.88 14.24
CA THR A 167 -12.85 -4.12 13.74
C THR A 167 -14.11 -3.89 12.93
N PHE A 168 -14.32 -4.69 11.89
CA PHE A 168 -15.54 -4.64 11.11
C PHE A 168 -16.75 -5.09 11.95
N SER A 169 -17.84 -4.34 11.85
CA SER A 169 -19.14 -4.71 12.42
C SER A 169 -20.25 -4.30 11.46
N LYS A 170 -21.02 -5.27 11.00
CA LYS A 170 -22.16 -5.04 10.09
C LYS A 170 -23.19 -4.08 10.68
N ASP A 171 -23.35 -4.07 12.01
CA ASP A 171 -24.33 -3.22 12.70
C ASP A 171 -24.03 -1.72 12.53
N ARG A 172 -22.78 -1.36 12.26
CA ARG A 172 -22.38 0.03 11.97
C ARG A 172 -22.85 0.51 10.60
N TYR A 173 -23.18 -0.41 9.69
CA TYR A 173 -23.51 -0.14 8.30
C TYR A 173 -24.91 -0.63 7.95
N LYS A 174 -25.89 -0.27 8.79
CA LYS A 174 -27.30 -0.61 8.56
C LYS A 174 -27.77 -0.02 7.21
N GLY A 175 -28.42 -0.85 6.41
CA GLY A 175 -28.93 -0.45 5.09
C GLY A 175 -27.87 -0.50 3.97
N PHE A 176 -26.66 -1.00 4.25
CA PHE A 176 -25.68 -1.29 3.21
C PHE A 176 -25.89 -2.68 2.63
N GLU A 177 -25.76 -2.81 1.32
CA GLU A 177 -25.76 -4.09 0.62
C GLU A 177 -24.44 -4.84 0.86
N LEU A 178 -24.53 -6.14 1.17
CA LEU A 178 -23.35 -7.00 1.31
C LEU A 178 -23.19 -7.81 0.02
N ILE A 179 -22.04 -7.63 -0.64
CA ILE A 179 -21.63 -8.34 -1.85
C ILE A 179 -20.48 -9.26 -1.48
N ASP A 180 -20.70 -10.59 -1.57
CA ASP A 180 -19.71 -11.61 -1.18
C ASP A 180 -19.08 -12.23 -2.43
N PHE A 181 -17.76 -12.07 -2.58
CA PHE A 181 -16.96 -12.61 -3.69
C PHE A 181 -16.02 -13.76 -3.27
N ARG A 182 -16.15 -14.31 -2.07
CA ARG A 182 -15.29 -15.37 -1.58
C ARG A 182 -15.53 -16.71 -2.25
#